data_49a1765620751876b0130c5ed422fe9c
#
_entry.id   49a1765620751876b0130c5ed422fe9c
#
_cell.length_a   1.000
_cell.length_b   1.000
_cell.length_c   1.000
_cell.angle_alpha   90.00
_cell.angle_beta   90.00
_cell.angle_gamma   90.00
#
_symmetry.space_group_name_H-M   'P 1'
#
loop_
_entity.id
_entity.type
_entity.pdbx_description
1 polymer ?
#
loop_
_entity_poly.entity_id
_entity_poly.type
_entity_poly.pdbx_seq_one_letter_code
_entity_poly.pdbx_strand_id
1 'polypeptide(L)'
;MLEMWESVKEFIFLSLFLIIAIILKRKIKFLQRFLIPTSIIGGFIGLILGAEVLNWIQLDISRLGTIIYHLMAVGFISIALKERTSVPASHRRDNVNTGLAIISSYLTQGILGFAITLSLAYTFLPKLFPPFGLLLPLGFAQGPGQAFSIGTSWEELGFANGGNIGLAIATIGFLWAIFFGIPLLNVLVRKKKAWGLEDREKVIKLKSKDEGEKHTENIPKRMYIDSLTVQVVLIGFVYLITYFTLRGVSVALEPLGEYGHIVAQLLWGFHFVVATMFAILVRIILNALKKKNWLHIKYPDNYILQRISAGSFDFMIVAAITALSISTFKENWIPLVIVTTVGGIFSIIYTVYLCRRIYTNYIIEHIVGLYGQFTGTITTGMALLREIDPDSESNVPENLVLGGAVALPLGVPLMFVLGFAVTGYSSGKPVFYFYSLGIFVLYLSAILAYLLIRSRRSKKSK
;
A
#
# COMPACT_ATOMS: atom_id res chain seq x y z
N MET A 1 -19.95 21.98 -24.76
CA MET A 1 -20.19 20.51 -24.65
C MET A 1 -18.90 19.68 -24.76
N LEU A 2 -17.98 19.91 -25.68
CA LEU A 2 -16.71 19.18 -25.73
C LEU A 2 -15.88 19.30 -24.46
N GLU A 3 -15.84 20.49 -23.84
CA GLU A 3 -15.14 20.71 -22.55
C GLU A 3 -15.69 19.85 -21.40
N MET A 4 -17.01 19.55 -21.41
CA MET A 4 -17.60 18.66 -20.42
C MET A 4 -17.13 17.22 -20.56
N TRP A 5 -16.88 16.77 -21.80
CA TRP A 5 -16.32 15.43 -22.06
C TRP A 5 -14.84 15.35 -21.71
N GLU A 6 -14.10 16.41 -21.87
CA GLU A 6 -12.68 16.48 -21.49
C GLU A 6 -12.48 16.23 -19.97
N SER A 7 -13.46 16.60 -19.13
CA SER A 7 -13.38 16.38 -17.67
C SER A 7 -13.51 14.91 -17.26
N VAL A 8 -14.10 14.06 -18.11
CA VAL A 8 -14.32 12.62 -17.83
C VAL A 8 -13.55 11.68 -18.76
N LYS A 9 -12.83 12.26 -19.74
CA LYS A 9 -12.11 11.54 -20.79
C LYS A 9 -11.15 10.49 -20.19
N GLU A 10 -10.35 10.87 -19.23
CA GLU A 10 -9.38 9.97 -18.58
C GLU A 10 -10.08 8.79 -17.94
N PHE A 11 -11.17 9.01 -17.21
CA PHE A 11 -11.94 7.94 -16.58
C PHE A 11 -12.54 6.95 -17.59
N ILE A 12 -13.03 7.46 -18.73
CA ILE A 12 -13.57 6.63 -19.82
C ILE A 12 -12.47 5.73 -20.40
N PHE A 13 -11.29 6.29 -20.70
CA PHE A 13 -10.18 5.51 -21.25
C PHE A 13 -9.61 4.51 -20.24
N LEU A 14 -9.48 4.88 -18.97
CA LEU A 14 -9.08 3.94 -17.91
C LEU A 14 -10.07 2.76 -17.81
N SER A 15 -11.38 3.03 -17.94
CA SER A 15 -12.41 1.97 -17.98
C SER A 15 -12.23 1.06 -19.20
N LEU A 16 -11.95 1.64 -20.37
CA LEU A 16 -11.67 0.88 -21.59
C LEU A 16 -10.43 -0.01 -21.43
N PHE A 17 -9.34 0.51 -20.86
CA PHE A 17 -8.12 -0.26 -20.61
C PHE A 17 -8.37 -1.42 -19.66
N LEU A 18 -9.19 -1.22 -18.62
CA LEU A 18 -9.62 -2.31 -17.74
C LEU A 18 -10.43 -3.39 -18.47
N ILE A 19 -11.37 -3.00 -19.34
CA ILE A 19 -12.16 -3.96 -20.15
C ILE A 19 -11.23 -4.79 -21.03
N ILE A 20 -10.31 -4.14 -21.74
CA ILE A 20 -9.33 -4.83 -22.60
C ILE A 20 -8.47 -5.78 -21.76
N ALA A 21 -8.00 -5.32 -20.58
CA ALA A 21 -7.20 -6.12 -19.65
C ALA A 21 -7.97 -7.37 -19.17
N ILE A 22 -9.27 -7.24 -18.83
CA ILE A 22 -10.13 -8.37 -18.44
C ILE A 22 -10.22 -9.40 -19.57
N ILE A 23 -10.44 -8.93 -20.81
CA ILE A 23 -10.55 -9.80 -21.99
C ILE A 23 -9.21 -10.51 -22.25
N LEU A 24 -8.10 -9.78 -22.25
CA LEU A 24 -6.76 -10.35 -22.45
C LEU A 24 -6.41 -11.38 -21.38
N LYS A 25 -6.68 -11.07 -20.10
CA LYS A 25 -6.43 -12.00 -19.01
C LYS A 25 -7.23 -13.28 -19.13
N ARG A 26 -8.48 -13.22 -19.63
CA ARG A 26 -9.31 -14.42 -19.90
C ARG A 26 -8.79 -15.26 -21.06
N LYS A 27 -8.17 -14.66 -22.08
CA LYS A 27 -7.72 -15.36 -23.30
C LYS A 27 -6.28 -15.83 -23.23
N ILE A 28 -5.40 -15.12 -22.55
CA ILE A 28 -3.94 -15.37 -22.55
C ILE A 28 -3.56 -16.17 -21.31
N LYS A 29 -3.23 -17.47 -21.49
CA LYS A 29 -2.81 -18.38 -20.40
C LYS A 29 -1.59 -17.88 -19.63
N PHE A 30 -0.67 -17.18 -20.30
CA PHE A 30 0.51 -16.58 -19.64
C PHE A 30 0.09 -15.57 -18.57
N LEU A 31 -0.83 -14.65 -18.87
CA LEU A 31 -1.31 -13.64 -17.92
C LEU A 31 -2.08 -14.28 -16.75
N GLN A 32 -2.76 -15.39 -16.99
CA GLN A 32 -3.42 -16.18 -15.95
C GLN A 32 -2.39 -16.84 -15.04
N ARG A 33 -1.37 -17.50 -15.63
CA ARG A 33 -0.35 -18.25 -14.90
C ARG A 33 0.52 -17.36 -14.00
N PHE A 34 0.79 -16.12 -14.43
CA PHE A 34 1.58 -15.17 -13.63
C PHE A 34 0.73 -14.33 -12.68
N LEU A 35 -0.61 -14.58 -12.59
CA LEU A 35 -1.56 -13.92 -11.69
C LEU A 35 -1.49 -12.40 -11.70
N ILE A 36 -1.11 -11.84 -12.84
CA ILE A 36 -0.95 -10.40 -12.97
C ILE A 36 -2.30 -9.72 -12.68
N PRO A 37 -2.38 -8.78 -11.73
CA PRO A 37 -3.60 -8.01 -11.47
C PRO A 37 -4.10 -7.34 -12.75
N THR A 38 -5.41 -7.34 -12.94
CA THR A 38 -6.03 -6.77 -14.14
C THR A 38 -5.73 -5.28 -14.29
N SER A 39 -5.66 -4.57 -13.18
CA SER A 39 -5.28 -3.15 -13.12
C SER A 39 -3.86 -2.89 -13.64
N ILE A 40 -2.90 -3.77 -13.36
CA ILE A 40 -1.54 -3.65 -13.91
C ILE A 40 -1.54 -3.85 -15.43
N ILE A 41 -2.25 -4.85 -15.92
CA ILE A 41 -2.39 -5.09 -17.37
C ILE A 41 -3.03 -3.86 -18.04
N GLY A 42 -4.12 -3.34 -17.47
CA GLY A 42 -4.80 -2.14 -17.96
C GLY A 42 -3.89 -0.92 -18.00
N GLY A 43 -3.09 -0.72 -16.96
CA GLY A 43 -2.12 0.36 -16.89
C GLY A 43 -1.04 0.28 -17.96
N PHE A 44 -0.48 -0.91 -18.22
CA PHE A 44 0.48 -1.10 -19.33
C PHE A 44 -0.16 -0.92 -20.70
N ILE A 45 -1.43 -1.30 -20.89
CA ILE A 45 -2.18 -0.99 -22.12
C ILE A 45 -2.26 0.52 -22.29
N GLY A 46 -2.63 1.25 -21.23
CA GLY A 46 -2.70 2.72 -21.26
C GLY A 46 -1.35 3.37 -21.55
N LEU A 47 -0.26 2.90 -20.94
CA LEU A 47 1.09 3.38 -21.22
C LEU A 47 1.50 3.14 -22.67
N ILE A 48 1.23 1.95 -23.21
CA ILE A 48 1.59 1.61 -24.60
C ILE A 48 0.77 2.43 -25.61
N LEU A 49 -0.55 2.55 -25.40
CA LEU A 49 -1.41 3.32 -26.29
C LEU A 49 -1.29 4.83 -26.09
N GLY A 50 -0.77 5.25 -24.95
CA GLY A 50 -0.59 6.64 -24.55
C GLY A 50 0.51 7.38 -25.31
N ALA A 51 0.71 8.63 -24.93
CA ALA A 51 1.63 9.57 -25.57
C ALA A 51 3.11 9.12 -25.54
N GLU A 52 3.49 8.32 -24.54
CA GLU A 52 4.89 7.94 -24.30
C GLU A 52 5.41 6.84 -25.25
N VAL A 53 4.51 6.01 -25.87
CA VAL A 53 4.91 4.89 -26.73
C VAL A 53 4.31 5.02 -28.13
N LEU A 54 3.01 4.73 -28.29
CA LEU A 54 2.35 4.71 -29.61
C LEU A 54 1.71 6.06 -29.95
N ASN A 55 1.47 6.91 -28.99
CA ASN A 55 0.82 8.23 -29.14
C ASN A 55 -0.56 8.16 -29.85
N TRP A 56 -1.30 7.06 -29.64
CA TRP A 56 -2.64 6.91 -30.21
C TRP A 56 -3.71 7.60 -29.37
N ILE A 57 -3.49 7.66 -28.06
CA ILE A 57 -4.42 8.24 -27.09
C ILE A 57 -3.66 9.26 -26.26
N GLN A 58 -4.08 10.52 -26.37
CA GLN A 58 -3.50 11.60 -25.56
C GLN A 58 -4.36 11.81 -24.30
N LEU A 59 -3.80 11.46 -23.15
CA LEU A 59 -4.39 11.69 -21.82
C LEU A 59 -3.59 12.76 -21.10
N ASP A 60 -4.29 13.57 -20.31
CA ASP A 60 -3.66 14.59 -19.49
C ASP A 60 -3.06 13.96 -18.23
N ILE A 61 -1.74 13.99 -18.11
CA ILE A 61 -1.00 13.43 -16.97
C ILE A 61 -1.41 14.10 -15.66
N SER A 62 -1.70 15.40 -15.66
CA SER A 62 -2.16 16.12 -14.47
C SER A 62 -3.52 15.62 -13.98
N ARG A 63 -4.45 15.36 -14.91
CA ARG A 63 -5.76 14.78 -14.58
C ARG A 63 -5.64 13.33 -14.11
N LEU A 64 -4.75 12.53 -14.73
CA LEU A 64 -4.44 11.20 -14.21
C LEU A 64 -3.88 11.27 -12.79
N GLY A 65 -2.99 12.23 -12.53
CA GLY A 65 -2.49 12.52 -11.19
C GLY A 65 -3.59 12.87 -10.20
N THR A 66 -4.56 13.70 -10.61
CA THR A 66 -5.74 14.03 -9.80
C THR A 66 -6.57 12.80 -9.47
N ILE A 67 -6.80 11.91 -10.44
CA ILE A 67 -7.50 10.64 -10.23
C ILE A 67 -6.74 9.77 -9.22
N ILE A 68 -5.42 9.62 -9.37
CA ILE A 68 -4.58 8.85 -8.44
C ILE A 68 -4.71 9.40 -7.02
N TYR A 69 -4.57 10.71 -6.86
CA TYR A 69 -4.61 11.41 -5.58
C TYR A 69 -5.94 11.20 -4.84
N HIS A 70 -7.06 11.44 -5.50
CA HIS A 70 -8.38 11.34 -4.87
C HIS A 70 -8.84 9.90 -4.66
N LEU A 71 -8.61 8.99 -5.61
CA LEU A 71 -8.98 7.58 -5.45
C LEU A 71 -8.18 6.89 -4.36
N MET A 72 -6.95 7.31 -4.12
CA MET A 72 -6.18 6.84 -2.97
C MET A 72 -6.90 7.17 -1.66
N ALA A 73 -7.32 8.42 -1.46
CA ALA A 73 -8.04 8.83 -0.26
C ALA A 73 -9.37 8.06 -0.10
N VAL A 74 -10.17 7.95 -1.17
CA VAL A 74 -11.42 7.18 -1.18
C VAL A 74 -11.19 5.72 -0.77
N GLY A 75 -10.15 5.09 -1.33
CA GLY A 75 -9.78 3.72 -0.99
C GLY A 75 -9.43 3.54 0.48
N PHE A 76 -8.59 4.43 1.04
CA PHE A 76 -8.17 4.36 2.44
C PHE A 76 -9.30 4.70 3.42
N ILE A 77 -10.13 5.70 3.13
CA ILE A 77 -11.32 6.02 3.93
C ILE A 77 -12.24 4.80 3.99
N SER A 78 -12.50 4.16 2.84
CA SER A 78 -13.35 2.99 2.75
C SER A 78 -12.85 1.82 3.62
N ILE A 79 -11.55 1.53 3.60
CA ILE A 79 -10.96 0.50 4.47
C ILE A 79 -11.10 0.88 5.95
N ALA A 80 -10.83 2.13 6.28
CA ALA A 80 -10.79 2.59 7.66
C ALA A 80 -12.18 2.68 8.31
N LEU A 81 -13.23 2.93 7.52
CA LEU A 81 -14.64 2.93 7.97
C LEU A 81 -15.16 1.53 8.29
N LYS A 82 -14.56 0.45 7.76
CA LYS A 82 -15.03 -0.92 8.00
C LYS A 82 -15.07 -1.24 9.49
N GLU A 83 -16.15 -1.87 9.92
CA GLU A 83 -16.24 -2.42 11.27
C GLU A 83 -15.20 -3.53 11.47
N ARG A 84 -14.53 -3.52 12.62
CA ARG A 84 -13.63 -4.60 12.99
C ARG A 84 -14.48 -5.82 13.37
N THR A 85 -14.33 -6.92 12.65
CA THR A 85 -14.82 -8.22 13.07
C THR A 85 -14.09 -8.63 14.35
N SER A 86 -14.82 -9.24 15.28
CA SER A 86 -14.22 -9.81 16.49
C SER A 86 -13.31 -10.97 16.09
N VAL A 87 -12.00 -10.75 16.15
CA VAL A 87 -11.01 -11.77 15.84
C VAL A 87 -10.91 -12.73 17.01
N PRO A 88 -10.99 -14.05 16.81
CA PRO A 88 -10.71 -15.03 17.86
C PRO A 88 -9.35 -14.75 18.51
N ALA A 89 -9.26 -14.91 19.82
CA ALA A 89 -8.03 -14.60 20.58
C ALA A 89 -6.81 -15.38 20.05
N SER A 90 -7.02 -16.57 19.48
CA SER A 90 -6.00 -17.41 18.82
C SER A 90 -5.31 -16.73 17.64
N HIS A 91 -6.03 -15.95 16.83
CA HIS A 91 -5.50 -15.29 15.62
C HIS A 91 -4.97 -13.87 15.88
N ARG A 92 -5.34 -13.26 17.01
CA ARG A 92 -4.93 -11.89 17.37
C ARG A 92 -3.42 -11.70 17.41
N ARG A 93 -2.69 -12.77 17.73
CA ARG A 93 -1.22 -12.73 17.78
C ARG A 93 -0.63 -12.57 16.39
N ASP A 94 -1.06 -13.35 15.41
CA ASP A 94 -0.50 -13.36 14.08
C ASP A 94 -0.87 -12.07 13.33
N ASN A 95 -2.07 -11.51 13.58
CA ASN A 95 -2.46 -10.19 13.05
C ASN A 95 -1.54 -9.07 13.55
N VAL A 96 -1.20 -9.04 14.84
CA VAL A 96 -0.25 -8.07 15.40
C VAL A 96 1.16 -8.29 14.84
N ASN A 97 1.60 -9.55 14.75
CA ASN A 97 2.90 -9.86 14.14
C ASN A 97 2.96 -9.40 12.68
N THR A 98 1.90 -9.61 11.92
CA THR A 98 1.79 -9.18 10.52
C THR A 98 1.83 -7.65 10.42
N GLY A 99 1.09 -6.93 11.25
CA GLY A 99 1.12 -5.46 11.26
C GLY A 99 2.51 -4.90 11.58
N LEU A 100 3.19 -5.48 12.57
CA LEU A 100 4.57 -5.09 12.91
C LEU A 100 5.58 -5.49 11.84
N ALA A 101 5.38 -6.64 11.16
CA ALA A 101 6.18 -7.05 10.02
C ALA A 101 6.05 -6.06 8.85
N ILE A 102 4.84 -5.58 8.57
CA ILE A 102 4.59 -4.57 7.54
C ILE A 102 5.36 -3.28 7.87
N ILE A 103 5.23 -2.75 9.07
CA ILE A 103 5.95 -1.52 9.47
C ILE A 103 7.46 -1.72 9.47
N SER A 104 7.95 -2.86 9.95
CA SER A 104 9.38 -3.14 9.93
C SER A 104 9.96 -3.22 8.52
N SER A 105 9.17 -3.71 7.55
CA SER A 105 9.55 -3.69 6.14
C SER A 105 9.63 -2.26 5.59
N TYR A 106 8.65 -1.40 5.89
CA TYR A 106 8.67 0.01 5.47
C TYR A 106 9.91 0.72 6.00
N LEU A 107 10.21 0.56 7.30
CA LEU A 107 11.38 1.14 7.93
C LEU A 107 12.69 0.65 7.29
N THR A 108 12.78 -0.65 7.07
CA THR A 108 14.00 -1.24 6.52
C THR A 108 14.23 -0.82 5.06
N GLN A 109 13.17 -0.81 4.23
CA GLN A 109 13.25 -0.30 2.87
C GLN A 109 13.57 1.21 2.85
N GLY A 110 13.00 1.99 3.78
CA GLY A 110 13.28 3.42 3.92
C GLY A 110 14.74 3.69 4.30
N ILE A 111 15.28 2.99 5.30
CA ILE A 111 16.70 3.08 5.70
C ILE A 111 17.60 2.71 4.53
N LEU A 112 17.31 1.58 3.87
CA LEU A 112 18.12 1.07 2.77
C LEU A 112 18.12 2.03 1.58
N GLY A 113 16.93 2.44 1.12
CA GLY A 113 16.78 3.36 -0.01
C GLY A 113 17.45 4.70 0.26
N PHE A 114 17.23 5.27 1.44
CA PHE A 114 17.80 6.56 1.81
C PHE A 114 19.32 6.50 1.97
N ALA A 115 19.86 5.44 2.58
CA ALA A 115 21.30 5.26 2.68
C ALA A 115 21.97 5.14 1.31
N ILE A 116 21.35 4.42 0.36
CA ILE A 116 21.84 4.30 -1.01
C ILE A 116 21.85 5.68 -1.69
N THR A 117 20.75 6.42 -1.65
CA THR A 117 20.67 7.71 -2.36
C THR A 117 21.49 8.80 -1.70
N LEU A 118 21.65 8.80 -0.38
CA LEU A 118 22.65 9.63 0.29
C LEU A 118 24.06 9.32 -0.20
N SER A 119 24.43 8.05 -0.24
CA SER A 119 25.75 7.64 -0.72
C SER A 119 25.96 8.07 -2.17
N LEU A 120 24.97 7.88 -3.06
CA LEU A 120 25.05 8.32 -4.45
C LEU A 120 25.15 9.84 -4.58
N ALA A 121 24.37 10.60 -3.82
CA ALA A 121 24.36 12.07 -3.86
C ALA A 121 25.71 12.67 -3.40
N TYR A 122 26.36 12.08 -2.41
CA TYR A 122 27.66 12.56 -1.91
C TYR A 122 28.88 12.01 -2.66
N THR A 123 28.70 11.06 -3.60
CA THR A 123 29.81 10.46 -4.35
C THR A 123 29.70 10.68 -5.86
N PHE A 124 28.72 10.05 -6.50
CA PHE A 124 28.65 9.97 -7.99
C PHE A 124 27.61 10.88 -8.63
N LEU A 125 26.57 11.27 -7.90
CA LEU A 125 25.44 12.02 -8.43
C LEU A 125 25.11 13.25 -7.56
N PRO A 126 25.96 14.31 -7.57
CA PRO A 126 25.79 15.47 -6.69
C PRO A 126 24.47 16.25 -6.87
N LYS A 127 23.80 16.07 -8.02
CA LYS A 127 22.50 16.69 -8.32
C LYS A 127 21.32 15.82 -7.90
N LEU A 128 21.56 14.59 -7.40
CA LEU A 128 20.50 13.71 -6.96
C LEU A 128 19.84 14.28 -5.71
N PHE A 129 18.51 14.31 -5.71
CA PHE A 129 17.73 14.62 -4.51
C PHE A 129 17.94 13.55 -3.45
N PRO A 130 18.60 13.83 -2.31
CA PRO A 130 18.99 12.76 -1.37
C PRO A 130 17.81 11.97 -0.80
N PRO A 131 16.62 12.58 -0.49
CA PRO A 131 15.45 11.83 -0.03
C PRO A 131 14.79 10.91 -1.06
N PHE A 132 15.24 10.90 -2.33
CA PHE A 132 14.72 10.04 -3.41
C PHE A 132 14.49 8.57 -2.95
N GLY A 133 15.45 7.99 -2.23
CA GLY A 133 15.36 6.60 -1.78
C GLY A 133 14.27 6.32 -0.75
N LEU A 134 13.72 7.35 -0.12
CA LEU A 134 12.58 7.22 0.77
C LEU A 134 11.26 6.92 0.02
N LEU A 135 11.24 7.10 -1.31
CA LEU A 135 10.13 6.62 -2.14
C LEU A 135 10.10 5.09 -2.27
N LEU A 136 11.19 4.38 -1.96
CA LEU A 136 11.24 2.91 -2.07
C LEU A 136 10.13 2.23 -1.25
N PRO A 137 9.98 2.45 0.08
CA PRO A 137 8.89 1.83 0.84
C PRO A 137 7.50 2.31 0.42
N LEU A 138 7.39 3.52 -0.11
CA LEU A 138 6.12 4.07 -0.58
C LEU A 138 5.67 3.38 -1.87
N GLY A 139 6.57 3.22 -2.85
CA GLY A 139 6.26 2.57 -4.12
C GLY A 139 6.16 1.05 -4.00
N PHE A 140 7.12 0.40 -3.32
CA PHE A 140 7.14 -1.05 -3.19
C PHE A 140 6.03 -1.57 -2.27
N ALA A 141 5.97 -1.10 -1.04
CA ALA A 141 5.16 -1.76 -0.02
C ALA A 141 3.81 -1.08 0.27
N GLN A 142 3.62 0.13 -0.21
CA GLN A 142 2.38 0.89 0.00
C GLN A 142 1.61 1.16 -1.29
N GLY A 143 2.31 1.14 -2.43
CA GLY A 143 1.73 1.22 -3.75
C GLY A 143 1.81 2.61 -4.41
N PRO A 144 1.36 2.71 -5.69
CA PRO A 144 1.63 3.85 -6.53
C PRO A 144 0.99 5.15 -6.05
N GLY A 145 -0.18 5.08 -5.42
CA GLY A 145 -0.88 6.28 -4.95
C GLY A 145 -0.09 7.05 -3.91
N GLN A 146 0.47 6.36 -2.91
CA GLN A 146 1.26 6.99 -1.86
C GLN A 146 2.58 7.53 -2.41
N ALA A 147 3.26 6.74 -3.24
CA ALA A 147 4.51 7.15 -3.88
C ALA A 147 4.30 8.39 -4.78
N PHE A 148 3.21 8.43 -5.54
CA PHE A 148 2.84 9.59 -6.36
C PHE A 148 2.52 10.80 -5.50
N SER A 149 1.58 10.67 -4.55
CA SER A 149 1.12 11.81 -3.73
C SER A 149 2.25 12.46 -2.95
N ILE A 150 3.11 11.64 -2.33
CA ILE A 150 4.25 12.14 -1.56
C ILE A 150 5.33 12.68 -2.48
N GLY A 151 5.64 11.96 -3.57
CA GLY A 151 6.59 12.43 -4.57
C GLY A 151 6.21 13.79 -5.16
N THR A 152 4.93 13.98 -5.52
CA THR A 152 4.40 15.25 -6.03
C THR A 152 4.46 16.36 -4.97
N SER A 153 4.18 16.07 -3.70
CA SER A 153 4.30 17.07 -2.63
C SER A 153 5.75 17.55 -2.41
N TRP A 154 6.74 16.76 -2.84
CA TRP A 154 8.15 17.14 -2.78
C TRP A 154 8.63 17.93 -3.99
N GLU A 155 7.83 18.02 -5.07
CA GLU A 155 8.22 18.75 -6.29
C GLU A 155 8.42 20.25 -6.00
N GLU A 156 7.53 20.86 -5.22
CA GLU A 156 7.67 22.25 -4.77
C GLU A 156 8.86 22.46 -3.82
N LEU A 157 9.38 21.38 -3.22
CA LEU A 157 10.52 21.39 -2.31
C LEU A 157 11.84 21.03 -3.03
N GLY A 158 11.84 21.02 -4.37
CA GLY A 158 13.02 20.84 -5.21
C GLY A 158 13.22 19.45 -5.79
N PHE A 159 12.25 18.54 -5.66
CA PHE A 159 12.32 17.20 -6.25
C PHE A 159 11.59 17.12 -7.59
N ALA A 160 12.21 17.58 -8.66
CA ALA A 160 11.61 17.57 -9.99
C ALA A 160 11.09 16.19 -10.40
N ASN A 161 9.84 16.14 -10.91
CA ASN A 161 9.16 14.90 -11.34
C ASN A 161 9.01 13.84 -10.24
N GLY A 162 8.95 14.25 -8.98
CA GLY A 162 8.88 13.35 -7.82
C GLY A 162 7.71 12.38 -7.87
N GLY A 163 6.54 12.84 -8.31
CA GLY A 163 5.36 12.00 -8.53
C GLY A 163 5.62 10.89 -9.55
N ASN A 164 6.18 11.22 -10.72
CA ASN A 164 6.51 10.24 -11.76
C ASN A 164 7.58 9.24 -11.32
N ILE A 165 8.57 9.69 -10.55
CA ILE A 165 9.60 8.82 -9.98
C ILE A 165 8.95 7.85 -8.99
N GLY A 166 8.02 8.31 -8.15
CA GLY A 166 7.23 7.46 -7.27
C GLY A 166 6.44 6.37 -8.01
N LEU A 167 5.79 6.74 -9.12
CA LEU A 167 5.09 5.80 -9.99
C LEU A 167 6.04 4.77 -10.62
N ALA A 168 7.22 5.19 -11.08
CA ALA A 168 8.22 4.31 -11.65
C ALA A 168 8.71 3.28 -10.62
N ILE A 169 9.02 3.69 -9.39
CA ILE A 169 9.39 2.79 -8.30
C ILE A 169 8.27 1.78 -8.01
N ALA A 170 7.02 2.23 -7.92
CA ALA A 170 5.88 1.35 -7.66
C ALA A 170 5.67 0.33 -8.79
N THR A 171 5.79 0.76 -10.04
CA THR A 171 5.67 -0.13 -11.21
C THR A 171 6.78 -1.19 -11.23
N ILE A 172 8.03 -0.79 -10.95
CA ILE A 172 9.13 -1.75 -10.81
C ILE A 172 8.87 -2.70 -9.64
N GLY A 173 8.30 -2.22 -8.54
CA GLY A 173 7.88 -3.06 -7.42
C GLY A 173 6.88 -4.14 -7.82
N PHE A 174 5.85 -3.81 -8.61
CA PHE A 174 4.94 -4.81 -9.17
C PHE A 174 5.66 -5.82 -10.08
N LEU A 175 6.62 -5.38 -10.88
CA LEU A 175 7.43 -6.29 -11.70
C LEU A 175 8.27 -7.24 -10.82
N TRP A 176 8.86 -6.75 -9.72
CA TRP A 176 9.53 -7.60 -8.73
C TRP A 176 8.60 -8.64 -8.13
N ALA A 177 7.38 -8.26 -7.73
CA ALA A 177 6.39 -9.19 -7.21
C ALA A 177 6.03 -10.29 -8.21
N ILE A 178 5.85 -9.94 -9.49
CA ILE A 178 5.45 -10.87 -10.55
C ILE A 178 6.62 -11.77 -10.94
N PHE A 179 7.77 -11.19 -11.32
CA PHE A 179 8.88 -11.98 -11.88
C PHE A 179 9.62 -12.82 -10.84
N PHE A 180 9.69 -12.36 -9.60
CA PHE A 180 10.40 -13.07 -8.53
C PHE A 180 9.50 -13.77 -7.52
N GLY A 181 8.22 -13.39 -7.43
CA GLY A 181 7.26 -14.02 -6.51
C GLY A 181 6.99 -15.47 -6.83
N ILE A 182 6.74 -15.80 -8.10
CA ILE A 182 6.51 -17.20 -8.53
C ILE A 182 7.77 -18.08 -8.40
N PRO A 183 8.97 -17.66 -8.86
CA PRO A 183 10.19 -18.40 -8.59
C PRO A 183 10.45 -18.59 -7.10
N LEU A 184 10.27 -17.58 -6.27
CA LEU A 184 10.38 -17.67 -4.82
C LEU A 184 9.45 -18.74 -4.26
N LEU A 185 8.18 -18.71 -4.64
CA LEU A 185 7.16 -19.68 -4.27
C LEU A 185 7.60 -21.09 -4.61
N ASN A 186 8.05 -21.34 -5.85
CA ASN A 186 8.49 -22.65 -6.32
C ASN A 186 9.71 -23.18 -5.51
N VAL A 187 10.65 -22.30 -5.17
CA VAL A 187 11.81 -22.67 -4.33
C VAL A 187 11.36 -23.01 -2.91
N LEU A 188 10.42 -22.24 -2.34
CA LEU A 188 9.92 -22.44 -0.99
C LEU A 188 9.10 -23.73 -0.86
N VAL A 189 8.24 -24.03 -1.82
CA VAL A 189 7.45 -25.26 -1.84
C VAL A 189 8.37 -26.49 -1.91
N ARG A 190 9.41 -26.45 -2.74
CA ARG A 190 10.41 -27.54 -2.77
C ARG A 190 11.16 -27.70 -1.45
N LYS A 191 11.41 -26.61 -0.73
CA LYS A 191 12.08 -26.63 0.58
C LYS A 191 11.14 -26.96 1.75
N LYS A 192 9.82 -27.07 1.53
CA LYS A 192 8.82 -27.33 2.57
C LYS A 192 9.16 -28.59 3.38
N LYS A 193 9.47 -29.67 2.70
CA LYS A 193 9.89 -30.95 3.32
C LYS A 193 11.22 -30.82 4.10
N ALA A 194 12.20 -30.15 3.52
CA ALA A 194 13.51 -29.93 4.16
C ALA A 194 13.41 -29.07 5.44
N TRP A 195 12.36 -28.24 5.56
CA TRP A 195 12.12 -27.43 6.75
C TRP A 195 11.20 -28.09 7.79
N GLY A 196 10.74 -29.34 7.55
CA GLY A 196 9.88 -30.10 8.47
C GLY A 196 8.49 -29.46 8.68
N LEU A 197 7.96 -28.77 7.66
CA LEU A 197 6.71 -28.04 7.75
C LEU A 197 5.48 -28.90 7.36
N GLU A 198 5.68 -29.99 6.61
CA GLU A 198 4.58 -30.85 6.12
C GLU A 198 3.79 -31.53 7.27
N ASP A 199 4.49 -32.01 8.29
CA ASP A 199 3.82 -32.74 9.39
C ASP A 199 3.01 -31.81 10.31
N ARG A 200 3.47 -30.56 10.46
CA ARG A 200 2.75 -29.56 11.27
C ARG A 200 1.44 -29.12 10.63
N GLU A 201 1.39 -28.97 9.30
CA GLU A 201 0.18 -28.57 8.58
C GLU A 201 -0.89 -29.66 8.57
N LYS A 202 -0.50 -30.96 8.47
CA LYS A 202 -1.44 -32.09 8.57
C LYS A 202 -2.18 -32.08 9.91
N VAL A 203 -1.46 -31.81 11.01
CA VAL A 203 -2.06 -31.73 12.36
C VAL A 203 -3.02 -30.54 12.49
N ILE A 204 -2.70 -29.39 11.83
CA ILE A 204 -3.54 -28.20 11.85
C ILE A 204 -4.81 -28.39 11.01
N LYS A 205 -4.69 -28.98 9.81
CA LYS A 205 -5.83 -29.33 8.96
C LYS A 205 -6.84 -30.27 9.63
N LEU A 206 -6.38 -31.20 10.48
CA LEU A 206 -7.25 -32.06 11.25
C LEU A 206 -8.01 -31.31 12.35
N LYS A 207 -7.42 -30.25 12.92
CA LYS A 207 -8.08 -29.43 13.96
C LYS A 207 -9.03 -28.37 13.37
N SER A 208 -8.75 -27.82 12.18
CA SER A 208 -9.59 -26.78 11.57
C SER A 208 -10.87 -27.33 10.92
N LYS A 209 -10.94 -28.64 10.63
CA LYS A 209 -12.17 -29.26 10.12
C LYS A 209 -13.33 -29.30 11.13
N ASP A 210 -13.04 -29.17 12.42
CA ASP A 210 -14.05 -29.14 13.48
C ASP A 210 -14.64 -27.74 13.74
N GLU A 211 -14.05 -26.67 13.20
CA GLU A 211 -14.46 -25.26 13.43
C GLU A 211 -15.03 -24.56 12.20
N GLY A 212 -15.45 -25.27 11.18
CA GLY A 212 -15.93 -24.71 9.91
C GLY A 212 -17.26 -23.97 10.04
N GLU A 213 -17.23 -22.69 10.40
CA GLU A 213 -18.36 -21.78 10.18
C GLU A 213 -18.53 -21.49 8.69
N LYS A 214 -19.63 -21.98 8.15
CA LYS A 214 -20.10 -21.61 6.81
C LYS A 214 -20.46 -20.12 6.81
N HIS A 215 -19.68 -19.31 6.13
CA HIS A 215 -20.12 -17.98 5.74
C HIS A 215 -21.28 -18.11 4.74
N THR A 216 -22.49 -18.18 5.23
CA THR A 216 -23.70 -17.96 4.44
C THR A 216 -23.80 -16.47 4.14
N GLU A 217 -23.71 -16.10 2.87
CA GLU A 217 -24.06 -14.76 2.38
C GLU A 217 -25.54 -14.50 2.69
N ASN A 218 -25.83 -13.86 3.79
CA ASN A 218 -27.15 -13.30 4.06
C ASN A 218 -27.31 -12.04 3.19
N ILE A 219 -28.02 -12.19 2.08
CA ILE A 219 -28.50 -11.07 1.27
C ILE A 219 -29.49 -10.29 2.15
N PRO A 220 -29.24 -9.02 2.48
CA PRO A 220 -30.13 -8.25 3.36
C PRO A 220 -31.48 -8.02 2.72
N LYS A 221 -32.57 -8.36 3.43
CA LYS A 221 -33.93 -7.98 3.05
C LYS A 221 -34.05 -6.46 2.98
N ARG A 222 -34.79 -5.98 1.96
CA ARG A 222 -35.21 -4.61 1.64
C ARG A 222 -34.88 -3.54 2.71
N MET A 223 -33.91 -2.70 2.42
CA MET A 223 -33.65 -1.45 3.14
C MET A 223 -34.33 -0.30 2.41
N TYR A 224 -34.98 0.61 3.13
CA TYR A 224 -35.62 1.82 2.59
C TYR A 224 -34.61 2.84 2.02
N ILE A 225 -33.33 2.72 2.36
CA ILE A 225 -32.25 3.59 1.88
C ILE A 225 -31.22 2.71 1.19
N ASP A 226 -30.76 3.11 0.00
CA ASP A 226 -29.73 2.40 -0.74
C ASP A 226 -28.42 2.37 0.05
N SER A 227 -27.95 1.16 0.33
CA SER A 227 -26.75 0.94 1.15
C SER A 227 -25.50 1.53 0.50
N LEU A 228 -25.39 1.49 -0.84
CA LEU A 228 -24.26 2.08 -1.56
C LEU A 228 -24.21 3.59 -1.39
N THR A 229 -25.34 4.25 -1.57
CA THR A 229 -25.45 5.72 -1.39
C THR A 229 -24.99 6.16 -0.01
N VAL A 230 -25.38 5.46 1.04
CA VAL A 230 -24.95 5.79 2.41
C VAL A 230 -23.44 5.64 2.59
N GLN A 231 -22.82 4.57 2.04
CA GLN A 231 -21.37 4.42 2.13
C GLN A 231 -20.63 5.53 1.38
N VAL A 232 -21.10 5.91 0.17
CA VAL A 232 -20.54 7.02 -0.60
C VAL A 232 -20.64 8.34 0.15
N VAL A 233 -21.82 8.62 0.75
CA VAL A 233 -22.03 9.83 1.58
C VAL A 233 -21.11 9.84 2.81
N LEU A 234 -20.95 8.72 3.50
CA LEU A 234 -20.02 8.62 4.63
C LEU A 234 -18.57 8.89 4.21
N ILE A 235 -18.14 8.32 3.08
CA ILE A 235 -16.80 8.57 2.51
C ILE A 235 -16.65 10.07 2.18
N GLY A 236 -17.64 10.66 1.49
CA GLY A 236 -17.64 12.07 1.14
C GLY A 236 -17.60 12.98 2.38
N PHE A 237 -18.34 12.64 3.44
CA PHE A 237 -18.34 13.37 4.71
C PHE A 237 -16.96 13.35 5.39
N VAL A 238 -16.32 12.18 5.46
CA VAL A 238 -14.95 12.06 6.00
C VAL A 238 -13.98 12.90 5.18
N TYR A 239 -14.12 12.86 3.85
CA TYR A 239 -13.24 13.60 2.95
C TYR A 239 -13.45 15.13 3.06
N LEU A 240 -14.69 15.57 3.26
CA LEU A 240 -15.02 16.97 3.55
C LEU A 240 -14.33 17.46 4.83
N ILE A 241 -14.43 16.72 5.92
CA ILE A 241 -13.74 17.05 7.18
C ILE A 241 -12.23 17.12 6.96
N THR A 242 -11.67 16.16 6.22
CA THR A 242 -10.24 16.12 5.87
C THR A 242 -9.82 17.40 5.15
N TYR A 243 -10.57 17.80 4.12
CA TYR A 243 -10.30 19.02 3.34
C TYR A 243 -10.28 20.27 4.22
N PHE A 244 -11.33 20.49 5.01
CA PHE A 244 -11.39 21.66 5.89
C PHE A 244 -10.32 21.66 6.96
N THR A 245 -9.96 20.50 7.49
CA THR A 245 -8.87 20.38 8.46
C THR A 245 -7.53 20.74 7.85
N LEU A 246 -7.20 20.16 6.68
CA LEU A 246 -5.95 20.47 5.99
C LEU A 246 -5.86 21.95 5.61
N ARG A 247 -6.95 22.52 5.09
CA ARG A 247 -7.02 23.94 4.76
C ARG A 247 -6.86 24.82 6.00
N GLY A 248 -7.56 24.50 7.09
CA GLY A 248 -7.45 25.26 8.33
C GLY A 248 -6.04 25.19 8.94
N VAL A 249 -5.42 24.01 8.93
CA VAL A 249 -4.04 23.86 9.39
C VAL A 249 -3.07 24.62 8.49
N SER A 250 -3.26 24.59 7.16
CA SER A 250 -2.41 25.36 6.23
C SER A 250 -2.47 26.86 6.53
N VAL A 251 -3.65 27.42 6.73
CA VAL A 251 -3.82 28.84 7.12
C VAL A 251 -3.18 29.13 8.47
N ALA A 252 -3.32 28.23 9.45
CA ALA A 252 -2.71 28.39 10.77
C ALA A 252 -1.17 28.33 10.74
N LEU A 253 -0.59 27.70 9.72
CA LEU A 253 0.87 27.61 9.52
C LEU A 253 1.44 28.79 8.73
N GLU A 254 0.64 29.58 8.02
CA GLU A 254 1.09 30.75 7.25
C GLU A 254 2.01 31.71 8.04
N PRO A 255 1.73 32.04 9.33
CA PRO A 255 2.58 32.94 10.11
C PRO A 255 4.00 32.41 10.35
N LEU A 256 4.23 31.11 10.16
CA LEU A 256 5.55 30.47 10.29
C LEU A 256 6.44 30.66 9.03
N GLY A 257 5.97 31.40 8.02
CA GLY A 257 6.69 31.65 6.79
C GLY A 257 7.06 30.40 6.02
N GLU A 258 8.29 30.30 5.52
CA GLU A 258 8.77 29.19 4.69
C GLU A 258 8.62 27.81 5.36
N TYR A 259 8.90 27.71 6.66
CA TYR A 259 8.73 26.46 7.40
C TYR A 259 7.26 26.04 7.47
N GLY A 260 6.34 26.98 7.63
CA GLY A 260 4.91 26.71 7.62
C GLY A 260 4.44 26.20 6.27
N HIS A 261 4.97 26.78 5.18
CA HIS A 261 4.66 26.33 3.82
C HIS A 261 5.15 24.90 3.56
N ILE A 262 6.38 24.56 3.94
CA ILE A 262 6.92 23.19 3.81
C ILE A 262 6.04 22.19 4.55
N VAL A 263 5.66 22.49 5.80
CA VAL A 263 4.81 21.59 6.60
C VAL A 263 3.41 21.44 5.97
N ALA A 264 2.83 22.53 5.46
CA ALA A 264 1.54 22.50 4.79
C ALA A 264 1.59 21.61 3.54
N GLN A 265 2.60 21.74 2.69
CA GLN A 265 2.79 20.91 1.49
C GLN A 265 2.89 19.41 1.83
N LEU A 266 3.69 19.09 2.84
CA LEU A 266 3.79 17.71 3.32
C LEU A 266 2.46 17.16 3.81
N LEU A 267 1.67 17.97 4.55
CA LEU A 267 0.34 17.55 5.03
C LEU A 267 -0.63 17.29 3.88
N TRP A 268 -0.61 18.11 2.82
CA TRP A 268 -1.41 17.82 1.61
C TRP A 268 -0.96 16.54 0.90
N GLY A 269 0.35 16.24 0.85
CA GLY A 269 0.85 14.96 0.37
C GLY A 269 0.34 13.78 1.20
N PHE A 270 0.15 13.98 2.52
CA PHE A 270 -0.35 12.97 3.45
C PHE A 270 -1.86 13.01 3.69
N HIS A 271 -2.64 13.70 2.83
CA HIS A 271 -4.09 13.85 2.98
C HIS A 271 -4.82 12.53 3.26
N PHE A 272 -4.42 11.42 2.61
CA PHE A 272 -5.00 10.10 2.81
C PHE A 272 -4.77 9.56 4.23
N VAL A 273 -3.67 9.93 4.90
CA VAL A 273 -3.40 9.56 6.30
C VAL A 273 -4.36 10.30 7.22
N VAL A 274 -4.52 11.61 7.04
CA VAL A 274 -5.45 12.43 7.79
C VAL A 274 -6.88 11.95 7.59
N ALA A 275 -7.25 11.65 6.33
CA ALA A 275 -8.54 11.06 5.98
C ALA A 275 -8.78 9.71 6.68
N THR A 276 -7.76 8.86 6.73
CA THR A 276 -7.81 7.57 7.44
C THR A 276 -8.06 7.76 8.94
N MET A 277 -7.40 8.73 9.57
CA MET A 277 -7.60 9.04 10.99
C MET A 277 -9.04 9.50 11.26
N PHE A 278 -9.59 10.39 10.44
CA PHE A 278 -10.99 10.80 10.55
C PHE A 278 -11.96 9.67 10.28
N ALA A 279 -11.69 8.79 9.31
CA ALA A 279 -12.52 7.62 9.06
C ALA A 279 -12.57 6.68 10.29
N ILE A 280 -11.43 6.46 10.94
CA ILE A 280 -11.37 5.68 12.19
C ILE A 280 -12.19 6.37 13.30
N LEU A 281 -12.06 7.70 13.44
CA LEU A 281 -12.82 8.47 14.43
C LEU A 281 -14.33 8.38 14.16
N VAL A 282 -14.77 8.60 12.93
CA VAL A 282 -16.18 8.48 12.51
C VAL A 282 -16.71 7.07 12.81
N ARG A 283 -15.95 6.02 12.48
CA ARG A 283 -16.30 4.63 12.82
C ARG A 283 -16.48 4.44 14.33
N ILE A 284 -15.59 4.98 15.17
CA ILE A 284 -15.69 4.88 16.63
C ILE A 284 -16.96 5.58 17.12
N ILE A 285 -17.27 6.78 16.59
CA ILE A 285 -18.48 7.53 16.93
C ILE A 285 -19.75 6.75 16.52
N LEU A 286 -19.79 6.23 15.30
CA LEU A 286 -20.93 5.43 14.81
C LEU A 286 -21.15 4.19 15.69
N ASN A 287 -20.09 3.50 16.08
CA ASN A 287 -20.17 2.34 16.95
C ASN A 287 -20.64 2.72 18.39
N ALA A 288 -20.25 3.87 18.91
CA ALA A 288 -20.72 4.38 20.18
C ALA A 288 -22.23 4.73 20.14
N LEU A 289 -22.68 5.37 19.04
CA LEU A 289 -24.10 5.69 18.82
C LEU A 289 -24.97 4.43 18.67
N LYS A 290 -24.46 3.38 17.99
CA LYS A 290 -25.13 2.07 17.92
C LYS A 290 -25.30 1.42 19.30
N LYS A 291 -24.25 1.44 20.14
CA LYS A 291 -24.30 0.89 21.49
C LYS A 291 -25.33 1.60 22.38
N LYS A 292 -25.61 2.89 22.13
CA LYS A 292 -26.62 3.67 22.84
C LYS A 292 -28.03 3.54 22.24
N ASN A 293 -28.23 2.67 21.23
CA ASN A 293 -29.49 2.50 20.49
C ASN A 293 -30.02 3.81 19.84
N TRP A 294 -29.14 4.78 19.59
CA TRP A 294 -29.51 6.02 18.88
C TRP A 294 -29.52 5.83 17.35
N LEU A 295 -28.81 4.83 16.85
CA LEU A 295 -28.79 4.44 15.45
C LEU A 295 -29.26 2.99 15.33
N HIS A 296 -30.44 2.80 14.73
CA HIS A 296 -31.00 1.48 14.45
C HIS A 296 -30.52 0.88 13.11
N ILE A 297 -29.52 1.48 12.48
CA ILE A 297 -29.09 1.20 11.11
C ILE A 297 -27.81 0.35 11.12
N LYS A 298 -27.75 -0.68 10.27
CA LYS A 298 -26.58 -1.54 10.07
C LYS A 298 -25.49 -0.88 9.19
N TYR A 299 -25.10 0.37 9.50
CA TYR A 299 -23.99 1.02 8.81
C TYR A 299 -22.81 1.21 9.75
N PRO A 300 -21.54 1.16 9.26
CA PRO A 300 -21.10 0.94 7.87
C PRO A 300 -21.27 -0.50 7.37
N ASP A 301 -21.44 -0.67 6.03
CA ASP A 301 -21.50 -1.97 5.36
C ASP A 301 -20.11 -2.38 4.88
N ASN A 302 -19.53 -3.39 5.51
CA ASN A 302 -18.18 -3.85 5.23
C ASN A 302 -18.00 -4.39 3.80
N TYR A 303 -19.02 -5.03 3.23
CA TYR A 303 -18.95 -5.59 1.88
C TYR A 303 -18.88 -4.49 0.83
N ILE A 304 -19.78 -3.50 0.92
CA ILE A 304 -19.80 -2.38 -0.01
C ILE A 304 -18.53 -1.53 0.11
N LEU A 305 -18.10 -1.21 1.33
CA LEU A 305 -16.85 -0.48 1.57
C LEU A 305 -15.64 -1.21 0.99
N GLN A 306 -15.60 -2.55 1.08
CA GLN A 306 -14.56 -3.35 0.45
C GLN A 306 -14.58 -3.25 -1.07
N ARG A 307 -15.77 -3.23 -1.70
CA ARG A 307 -15.92 -3.09 -3.15
C ARG A 307 -15.51 -1.70 -3.64
N ILE A 308 -15.93 -0.64 -2.93
CA ILE A 308 -15.51 0.74 -3.23
C ILE A 308 -13.99 0.86 -3.14
N SER A 309 -13.39 0.36 -2.06
CA SER A 309 -11.94 0.38 -1.89
C SER A 309 -11.20 -0.35 -3.01
N ALA A 310 -11.63 -1.56 -3.34
CA ALA A 310 -11.00 -2.37 -4.40
C ALA A 310 -11.07 -1.66 -5.76
N GLY A 311 -12.25 -1.15 -6.14
CA GLY A 311 -12.42 -0.40 -7.39
C GLY A 311 -11.58 0.87 -7.43
N SER A 312 -11.53 1.62 -6.33
CA SER A 312 -10.69 2.83 -6.22
C SER A 312 -9.22 2.51 -6.45
N PHE A 313 -8.69 1.45 -5.83
CA PHE A 313 -7.30 1.05 -6.03
C PHE A 313 -7.04 0.49 -7.43
N ASP A 314 -7.97 -0.24 -8.04
CA ASP A 314 -7.80 -0.73 -9.40
C ASP A 314 -7.69 0.43 -10.40
N PHE A 315 -8.62 1.39 -10.37
CA PHE A 315 -8.55 2.59 -11.22
C PHE A 315 -7.30 3.43 -10.94
N MET A 316 -6.92 3.60 -9.66
CA MET A 316 -5.71 4.29 -9.26
C MET A 316 -4.46 3.63 -9.86
N ILE A 317 -4.34 2.30 -9.83
CA ILE A 317 -3.20 1.57 -10.39
C ILE A 317 -3.14 1.72 -11.91
N VAL A 318 -4.29 1.62 -12.59
CA VAL A 318 -4.35 1.83 -14.06
C VAL A 318 -3.90 3.24 -14.39
N ALA A 319 -4.43 4.26 -13.72
CA ALA A 319 -4.04 5.66 -13.94
C ALA A 319 -2.55 5.88 -13.68
N ALA A 320 -2.02 5.28 -12.60
CA ALA A 320 -0.63 5.40 -12.19
C ALA A 320 0.35 4.86 -13.24
N ILE A 321 0.10 3.66 -13.77
CA ILE A 321 0.98 3.06 -14.78
C ILE A 321 0.80 3.78 -16.14
N THR A 322 -0.43 4.21 -16.47
CA THR A 322 -0.70 4.99 -17.69
C THR A 322 0.02 6.35 -17.67
N ALA A 323 0.13 6.99 -16.50
CA ALA A 323 0.78 8.29 -16.31
C ALA A 323 2.31 8.23 -16.25
N LEU A 324 2.93 7.05 -16.36
CA LEU A 324 4.39 6.92 -16.31
C LEU A 324 5.06 7.70 -17.45
N SER A 325 6.06 8.52 -17.10
CA SER A 325 6.91 9.22 -18.06
C SER A 325 8.20 8.44 -18.32
N ILE A 326 8.38 8.02 -19.57
CA ILE A 326 9.61 7.34 -20.01
C ILE A 326 10.81 8.28 -20.01
N SER A 327 10.61 9.56 -20.27
CA SER A 327 11.68 10.57 -20.21
C SER A 327 12.20 10.71 -18.77
N THR A 328 11.33 10.84 -17.79
CA THR A 328 11.70 10.87 -16.36
C THR A 328 12.45 9.61 -15.92
N PHE A 329 12.01 8.45 -16.43
CA PHE A 329 12.71 7.19 -16.18
C PHE A 329 14.13 7.21 -16.76
N LYS A 330 14.33 7.69 -18.01
CA LYS A 330 15.64 7.78 -18.65
C LYS A 330 16.59 8.74 -17.93
N GLU A 331 16.09 9.86 -17.43
CA GLU A 331 16.90 10.83 -16.69
C GLU A 331 17.37 10.31 -15.34
N ASN A 332 16.55 9.49 -14.66
CA ASN A 332 16.80 8.99 -13.31
C ASN A 332 17.10 7.48 -13.27
N TRP A 333 17.48 6.85 -14.39
CA TRP A 333 17.59 5.38 -14.46
C TRP A 333 18.62 4.80 -13.50
N ILE A 334 19.74 5.48 -13.24
CA ILE A 334 20.79 4.97 -12.34
C ILE A 334 20.25 4.82 -10.90
N PRO A 335 19.78 5.87 -10.23
CA PRO A 335 19.26 5.73 -8.88
C PRO A 335 18.01 4.82 -8.84
N LEU A 336 17.14 4.86 -9.86
CA LEU A 336 15.98 3.97 -9.96
C LEU A 336 16.38 2.50 -9.96
N VAL A 337 17.29 2.11 -10.88
CA VAL A 337 17.72 0.71 -10.99
C VAL A 337 18.45 0.24 -9.73
N ILE A 338 19.35 1.05 -9.18
CA ILE A 338 20.11 0.65 -7.99
C ILE A 338 19.17 0.49 -6.79
N VAL A 339 18.34 1.50 -6.50
CA VAL A 339 17.45 1.50 -5.34
C VAL A 339 16.42 0.37 -5.43
N THR A 340 15.80 0.18 -6.60
CA THR A 340 14.76 -0.85 -6.77
C THR A 340 15.33 -2.27 -6.83
N THR A 341 16.52 -2.45 -7.41
CA THR A 341 17.17 -3.77 -7.46
C THR A 341 17.63 -4.21 -6.07
N VAL A 342 18.35 -3.34 -5.36
CA VAL A 342 18.78 -3.64 -3.99
C VAL A 342 17.56 -3.80 -3.07
N GLY A 343 16.55 -2.93 -3.21
CA GLY A 343 15.29 -3.02 -2.47
C GLY A 343 14.54 -4.33 -2.73
N GLY A 344 14.47 -4.78 -3.98
CA GLY A 344 13.81 -6.03 -4.36
C GLY A 344 14.51 -7.28 -3.80
N ILE A 345 15.81 -7.37 -3.97
CA ILE A 345 16.64 -8.48 -3.42
C ILE A 345 16.51 -8.50 -1.90
N PHE A 346 16.66 -7.33 -1.27
CA PHE A 346 16.56 -7.21 0.17
C PHE A 346 15.16 -7.61 0.69
N SER A 347 14.08 -7.23 0.00
CA SER A 347 12.72 -7.60 0.38
C SER A 347 12.50 -9.11 0.41
N ILE A 348 13.10 -9.87 -0.53
CA ILE A 348 13.07 -11.35 -0.52
C ILE A 348 13.76 -11.87 0.74
N ILE A 349 15.02 -11.48 0.96
CA ILE A 349 15.84 -11.96 2.07
C ILE A 349 15.20 -11.62 3.40
N TYR A 350 14.76 -10.37 3.55
CA TYR A 350 14.15 -9.88 4.78
C TYR A 350 12.85 -10.61 5.10
N THR A 351 11.96 -10.77 4.12
CA THR A 351 10.67 -11.46 4.32
C THR A 351 10.88 -12.91 4.74
N VAL A 352 11.75 -13.64 4.05
CA VAL A 352 12.08 -15.03 4.41
C VAL A 352 12.67 -15.12 5.82
N TYR A 353 13.62 -14.24 6.15
CA TYR A 353 14.24 -14.20 7.48
C TYR A 353 13.22 -13.90 8.58
N LEU A 354 12.42 -12.86 8.39
CA LEU A 354 11.46 -12.39 9.40
C LEU A 354 10.35 -13.41 9.64
N CYS A 355 9.71 -13.92 8.58
CA CYS A 355 8.59 -14.84 8.70
C CYS A 355 8.99 -16.15 9.40
N ARG A 356 10.16 -16.68 9.09
CA ARG A 356 10.70 -17.87 9.79
C ARG A 356 10.93 -17.66 11.29
N ARG A 357 11.10 -16.44 11.73
CA ARG A 357 11.31 -16.08 13.13
C ARG A 357 10.01 -15.84 13.90
N ILE A 358 9.03 -15.17 13.27
CA ILE A 358 7.83 -14.67 13.95
C ILE A 358 6.62 -15.57 13.84
N TYR A 359 6.52 -16.38 12.77
CA TYR A 359 5.41 -17.31 12.57
C TYR A 359 5.81 -18.75 12.92
N THR A 360 4.82 -19.52 13.37
CA THR A 360 4.96 -20.94 13.70
C THR A 360 4.19 -21.83 12.73
N ASN A 361 3.12 -21.31 12.14
CA ASN A 361 2.21 -22.01 11.24
C ASN A 361 2.16 -21.25 9.91
N TYR A 362 1.91 -21.95 8.82
CA TYR A 362 1.72 -21.38 7.48
C TYR A 362 2.87 -20.41 7.10
N ILE A 363 4.12 -20.80 7.40
CA ILE A 363 5.30 -19.93 7.22
C ILE A 363 5.50 -19.56 5.77
N ILE A 364 5.32 -20.52 4.84
CA ILE A 364 5.51 -20.30 3.41
C ILE A 364 4.45 -19.35 2.87
N GLU A 365 3.20 -19.57 3.28
CA GLU A 365 2.06 -18.75 2.93
C GLU A 365 2.26 -17.30 3.41
N HIS A 366 2.75 -17.09 4.64
CA HIS A 366 3.13 -15.76 5.13
C HIS A 366 4.29 -15.15 4.35
N ILE A 367 5.32 -15.93 3.98
CA ILE A 367 6.43 -15.42 3.16
C ILE A 367 5.91 -14.93 1.81
N VAL A 368 5.12 -15.73 1.13
CA VAL A 368 4.61 -15.42 -0.22
C VAL A 368 3.66 -14.23 -0.19
N GLY A 369 2.70 -14.23 0.76
CA GLY A 369 1.74 -13.13 0.91
C GLY A 369 2.40 -11.81 1.28
N LEU A 370 3.30 -11.81 2.26
CA LEU A 370 4.03 -10.62 2.69
C LEU A 370 5.04 -10.13 1.66
N TYR A 371 5.74 -11.03 0.94
CA TYR A 371 6.63 -10.63 -0.14
C TYR A 371 5.88 -9.89 -1.24
N GLY A 372 4.74 -10.42 -1.69
CA GLY A 372 3.90 -9.74 -2.67
C GLY A 372 3.37 -8.40 -2.17
N GLN A 373 3.09 -8.26 -0.87
CA GLN A 373 2.70 -6.99 -0.27
C GLN A 373 3.88 -6.02 -0.15
N PHE A 374 5.09 -6.49 0.15
CA PHE A 374 6.28 -5.64 0.33
C PHE A 374 6.95 -5.19 -0.97
N THR A 375 6.53 -5.74 -2.11
CA THR A 375 7.01 -5.36 -3.44
C THR A 375 5.89 -4.85 -4.35
N GLY A 376 4.64 -4.90 -3.88
CA GLY A 376 3.48 -4.43 -4.62
C GLY A 376 2.42 -3.85 -3.69
N THR A 377 1.31 -4.54 -3.54
CA THR A 377 0.22 -4.17 -2.64
C THR A 377 -0.34 -5.43 -1.97
N ILE A 378 -1.25 -5.25 -1.01
CA ILE A 378 -1.95 -6.38 -0.40
C ILE A 378 -2.66 -7.26 -1.45
N THR A 379 -3.18 -6.66 -2.54
CA THR A 379 -3.82 -7.40 -3.63
C THR A 379 -2.83 -8.28 -4.39
N THR A 380 -1.59 -7.82 -4.57
CA THR A 380 -0.51 -8.60 -5.18
C THR A 380 -0.10 -9.75 -4.27
N GLY A 381 0.01 -9.49 -2.95
CA GLY A 381 0.27 -10.54 -1.95
C GLY A 381 -0.82 -11.61 -1.93
N MET A 382 -2.08 -11.20 -1.97
CA MET A 382 -3.23 -12.10 -2.05
C MET A 382 -3.26 -12.90 -3.36
N ALA A 383 -2.85 -12.28 -4.47
CA ALA A 383 -2.77 -12.97 -5.75
C ALA A 383 -1.72 -14.10 -5.73
N LEU A 384 -0.52 -13.82 -5.22
CA LEU A 384 0.52 -14.84 -5.06
C LEU A 384 0.13 -15.94 -4.07
N LEU A 385 -0.57 -15.57 -2.99
CA LEU A 385 -1.02 -16.53 -1.98
C LEU A 385 -2.02 -17.55 -2.54
N ARG A 386 -2.91 -17.15 -3.44
CA ARG A 386 -3.90 -18.04 -4.09
C ARG A 386 -3.27 -19.21 -4.85
N GLU A 387 -2.01 -19.13 -5.24
CA GLU A 387 -1.31 -20.24 -5.91
C GLU A 387 -1.01 -21.41 -4.97
N ILE A 388 -0.84 -21.14 -3.70
CA ILE A 388 -0.50 -22.18 -2.70
C ILE A 388 -1.61 -22.44 -1.72
N ASP A 389 -2.56 -21.54 -1.61
CA ASP A 389 -3.73 -21.61 -0.74
C ASP A 389 -5.00 -21.14 -1.48
N PRO A 390 -5.41 -21.85 -2.57
CA PRO A 390 -6.54 -21.44 -3.40
C PRO A 390 -7.86 -21.44 -2.64
N ASP A 391 -8.04 -22.36 -1.70
CA ASP A 391 -9.25 -22.53 -0.91
C ASP A 391 -9.25 -21.68 0.37
N SER A 392 -8.19 -20.87 0.58
CA SER A 392 -8.03 -20.04 1.78
C SER A 392 -8.12 -20.85 3.09
N GLU A 393 -7.53 -22.06 3.09
CA GLU A 393 -7.49 -22.93 4.28
C GLU A 393 -6.59 -22.36 5.40
N SER A 394 -5.62 -21.50 5.02
CA SER A 394 -4.79 -20.79 5.99
C SER A 394 -5.48 -19.52 6.47
N ASN A 395 -5.11 -19.05 7.67
CA ASN A 395 -5.54 -17.74 8.17
C ASN A 395 -4.70 -16.57 7.63
N VAL A 396 -3.80 -16.82 6.67
CA VAL A 396 -2.88 -15.81 6.15
C VAL A 396 -3.59 -14.70 5.37
N PRO A 397 -4.61 -14.97 4.51
CA PRO A 397 -5.37 -13.89 3.87
C PRO A 397 -5.97 -12.91 4.89
N GLU A 398 -6.54 -13.42 5.96
CA GLU A 398 -7.10 -12.63 7.05
C GLU A 398 -5.99 -11.84 7.78
N ASN A 399 -4.86 -12.48 8.08
CA ASN A 399 -3.73 -11.85 8.74
C ASN A 399 -3.13 -10.69 7.91
N LEU A 400 -3.08 -10.80 6.58
CA LEU A 400 -2.63 -9.70 5.71
C LEU A 400 -3.56 -8.49 5.81
N VAL A 401 -4.87 -8.71 5.77
CA VAL A 401 -5.87 -7.63 5.86
C VAL A 401 -5.88 -7.00 7.24
N LEU A 402 -5.98 -7.80 8.30
CA LEU A 402 -6.05 -7.32 9.68
C LEU A 402 -4.71 -6.78 10.17
N GLY A 403 -3.60 -7.37 9.73
CA GLY A 403 -2.26 -6.85 9.95
C GLY A 403 -2.06 -5.49 9.30
N GLY A 404 -2.58 -5.28 8.08
CA GLY A 404 -2.63 -3.98 7.44
C GLY A 404 -3.38 -2.94 8.30
N ALA A 405 -4.51 -3.31 8.88
CA ALA A 405 -5.27 -2.44 9.78
C ALA A 405 -4.52 -2.11 11.10
N VAL A 406 -3.65 -3.01 11.58
CA VAL A 406 -2.75 -2.75 12.72
C VAL A 406 -1.59 -1.84 12.29
N ALA A 407 -1.06 -2.03 11.08
CA ALA A 407 0.04 -1.24 10.55
C ALA A 407 -0.34 0.23 10.31
N LEU A 408 -1.57 0.53 9.91
CA LEU A 408 -2.01 1.90 9.59
C LEU A 408 -1.66 2.94 10.65
N PRO A 409 -2.10 2.81 11.92
CA PRO A 409 -1.77 3.80 12.96
C PRO A 409 -0.27 3.83 13.31
N LEU A 410 0.43 2.70 13.17
CA LEU A 410 1.88 2.61 13.39
C LEU A 410 2.69 3.23 12.25
N GLY A 411 2.10 3.35 11.06
CA GLY A 411 2.71 4.01 9.90
C GLY A 411 2.69 5.55 9.99
N VAL A 412 1.74 6.13 10.74
CA VAL A 412 1.58 7.59 10.84
C VAL A 412 2.86 8.31 11.29
N PRO A 413 3.59 7.89 12.35
CA PRO A 413 4.83 8.54 12.73
C PRO A 413 5.90 8.53 11.64
N LEU A 414 5.93 7.49 10.79
CA LEU A 414 6.91 7.40 9.69
C LEU A 414 6.70 8.50 8.66
N MET A 415 5.46 8.85 8.38
CA MET A 415 5.13 9.89 7.41
C MET A 415 5.71 11.25 7.82
N PHE A 416 5.66 11.57 9.13
CA PHE A 416 6.30 12.79 9.63
C PHE A 416 7.82 12.76 9.50
N VAL A 417 8.44 11.59 9.72
CA VAL A 417 9.91 11.45 9.63
C VAL A 417 10.40 11.60 8.18
N LEU A 418 9.60 11.21 7.18
CA LEU A 418 9.90 11.48 5.77
C LEU A 418 10.08 12.99 5.51
N GLY A 419 9.27 13.82 6.17
CA GLY A 419 9.35 15.27 6.07
C GLY A 419 10.70 15.85 6.55
N PHE A 420 11.33 15.28 7.59
CA PHE A 420 12.63 15.78 8.06
C PHE A 420 13.74 15.68 7.00
N ALA A 421 13.77 14.56 6.26
CA ALA A 421 14.76 14.40 5.20
C ALA A 421 14.60 15.46 4.09
N VAL A 422 13.36 15.75 3.71
CA VAL A 422 13.06 16.77 2.68
C VAL A 422 13.34 18.16 3.20
N THR A 423 12.98 18.47 4.46
CA THR A 423 13.34 19.73 5.12
C THR A 423 14.86 19.90 5.18
N GLY A 424 15.62 18.83 5.35
CA GLY A 424 17.08 18.85 5.32
C GLY A 424 17.64 19.32 3.98
N TYR A 425 17.01 18.92 2.88
CA TYR A 425 17.36 19.36 1.54
C TYR A 425 16.97 20.83 1.29
N SER A 426 15.69 21.17 1.50
CA SER A 426 15.19 22.54 1.23
C SER A 426 15.83 23.60 2.11
N SER A 427 16.18 23.28 3.37
CA SER A 427 16.85 24.21 4.29
C SER A 427 18.38 24.20 4.18
N GLY A 428 18.96 23.33 3.37
CA GLY A 428 20.42 23.16 3.26
C GLY A 428 21.10 22.64 4.53
N LYS A 429 20.35 21.96 5.43
CA LYS A 429 20.85 21.45 6.72
C LYS A 429 20.92 19.92 6.75
N PRO A 430 22.06 19.30 6.40
CA PRO A 430 22.20 17.84 6.33
C PRO A 430 21.93 17.10 7.65
N VAL A 431 21.97 17.79 8.78
CA VAL A 431 21.67 17.19 10.09
C VAL A 431 20.29 16.51 10.15
N PHE A 432 19.31 16.99 9.40
CA PHE A 432 17.99 16.39 9.33
C PHE A 432 17.99 15.01 8.67
N TYR A 433 18.95 14.69 7.80
CA TYR A 433 19.13 13.36 7.23
C TYR A 433 19.49 12.35 8.32
N PHE A 434 20.39 12.74 9.23
CA PHE A 434 20.79 11.89 10.36
C PHE A 434 19.65 11.73 11.37
N TYR A 435 18.83 12.76 11.60
CA TYR A 435 17.64 12.63 12.45
C TYR A 435 16.65 11.65 11.83
N SER A 436 16.36 11.73 10.53
CA SER A 436 15.48 10.79 9.84
C SER A 436 15.99 9.35 9.94
N LEU A 437 17.25 9.10 9.62
CA LEU A 437 17.87 7.77 9.75
C LEU A 437 17.88 7.27 11.18
N GLY A 438 18.25 8.13 12.14
CA GLY A 438 18.29 7.78 13.56
C GLY A 438 16.91 7.35 14.09
N ILE A 439 15.85 8.09 13.76
CA ILE A 439 14.48 7.77 14.18
C ILE A 439 14.02 6.46 13.51
N PHE A 440 14.30 6.25 12.20
CA PHE A 440 13.97 5.02 11.52
C PHE A 440 14.66 3.80 12.15
N VAL A 441 15.96 3.91 12.45
CA VAL A 441 16.74 2.84 13.10
C VAL A 441 16.23 2.54 14.50
N LEU A 442 15.94 3.57 15.31
CA LEU A 442 15.39 3.40 16.66
C LEU A 442 14.02 2.72 16.62
N TYR A 443 13.13 3.18 15.73
CA TYR A 443 11.79 2.61 15.60
C TYR A 443 11.84 1.17 15.10
N LEU A 444 12.67 0.88 14.09
CA LEU A 444 12.90 -0.49 13.61
C LEU A 444 13.44 -1.39 14.73
N SER A 445 14.42 -0.92 15.48
CA SER A 445 15.03 -1.67 16.58
C SER A 445 14.01 -2.02 17.65
N ALA A 446 13.14 -1.07 18.01
CA ALA A 446 12.05 -1.30 18.97
C ALA A 446 11.05 -2.38 18.48
N ILE A 447 10.64 -2.30 17.20
CA ILE A 447 9.72 -3.28 16.61
C ILE A 447 10.36 -4.66 16.53
N LEU A 448 11.61 -4.76 16.04
CA LEU A 448 12.30 -6.04 15.94
C LEU A 448 12.57 -6.66 17.30
N ALA A 449 12.97 -5.87 18.29
CA ALA A 449 13.15 -6.34 19.66
C ALA A 449 11.83 -6.92 20.21
N TYR A 450 10.71 -6.21 20.06
CA TYR A 450 9.41 -6.69 20.47
C TYR A 450 9.03 -8.01 19.78
N LEU A 451 9.15 -8.09 18.46
CA LEU A 451 8.84 -9.29 17.67
C LEU A 451 9.70 -10.50 18.08
N LEU A 452 11.00 -10.30 18.27
CA LEU A 452 11.93 -11.37 18.62
C LEU A 452 11.75 -11.86 20.06
N ILE A 453 11.52 -10.96 21.03
CA ILE A 453 11.26 -11.33 22.43
C ILE A 453 9.96 -12.11 22.51
N ARG A 454 8.92 -11.65 21.84
CA ARG A 454 7.60 -12.31 21.82
C ARG A 454 7.65 -13.69 21.15
N SER A 455 8.42 -13.83 20.07
CA SER A 455 8.64 -15.11 19.39
C SER A 455 9.36 -16.14 20.29
N ARG A 456 10.38 -15.71 21.04
CA ARG A 456 11.12 -16.59 21.98
C ARG A 456 10.24 -17.11 23.10
N ARG A 457 9.37 -16.27 23.67
CA ARG A 457 8.41 -16.67 24.72
C ARG A 457 7.43 -17.74 24.25
N SER A 458 6.96 -17.65 23.01
CA SER A 458 6.03 -18.62 22.45
C SER A 458 6.66 -19.98 22.12
N LYS A 459 7.97 -20.02 21.85
CA LYS A 459 8.69 -21.29 21.60
C LYS A 459 9.01 -22.01 22.92
N LYS A 460 9.05 -21.30 24.05
CA LYS A 460 9.29 -21.89 25.38
C LYS A 460 8.00 -22.38 26.05
N SER A 461 6.83 -21.94 25.60
CA SER A 461 5.49 -22.33 26.12
C SER A 461 4.87 -23.51 25.36
N LYS A 462 5.55 -24.05 24.36
CA LYS A 462 5.22 -25.29 23.63
C LYS A 462 6.28 -26.35 23.92
#